data_80a68ee79e672b4754351d568e2bb4ba
#
_entry.id   80a68ee79e672b4754351d568e2bb4ba
#
_cell.length_a   1.000
_cell.length_b   1.000
_cell.length_c   1.000
_cell.angle_alpha   90.00
_cell.angle_beta   90.00
_cell.angle_gamma   90.00
#
_symmetry.space_group_name_H-M   'P 1'
#
loop_
_entity.id
_entity.type
_entity.pdbx_description
1 polymer ?
#
loop_
_entity_poly.entity_id
_entity_poly.type
_entity_poly.pdbx_seq_one_letter_code
_entity_poly.pdbx_strand_id
1 'polypeptide(L)'
;MCSSDLFDLYGKDGKWTGYIGDDDIGRVPLDNVAWLKGPRGSVTVHNCRMVHGSEPNRSSRVRPLLLHTYSAADALTLEPSIVANLPLSNTIVRGERAKWARFDPRPCLMPPAWSKGYVSIFDVQPGEKEKA
;
A
#
# COMPACT_ATOMS: atom_id res chain seq x y z
N MET A 1 -9.48 -0.72 10.83
CA MET A 1 -9.44 0.55 10.08
C MET A 1 -8.54 0.36 8.87
N CYS A 2 -8.99 0.59 7.70
CA CYS A 2 -8.14 0.68 6.52
C CYS A 2 -7.32 1.98 6.62
N SER A 3 -6.14 2.08 6.03
CA SER A 3 -5.35 3.33 6.01
C SER A 3 -6.13 4.50 5.39
N SER A 4 -7.04 4.20 4.47
CA SER A 4 -7.99 5.15 3.88
C SER A 4 -8.96 5.80 4.90
N ASP A 5 -9.17 5.20 6.08
CA ASP A 5 -9.99 5.82 7.14
C ASP A 5 -9.24 6.94 7.88
N LEU A 6 -7.93 7.03 7.69
CA LEU A 6 -7.08 7.98 8.40
C LEU A 6 -6.63 9.14 7.50
N PHE A 7 -6.43 8.88 6.22
CA PHE A 7 -5.87 9.82 5.26
C PHE A 7 -6.63 9.73 3.94
N ASP A 8 -6.85 10.86 3.32
CA ASP A 8 -7.37 10.88 1.96
C ASP A 8 -6.22 10.53 0.99
N LEU A 9 -6.46 9.51 0.17
CA LEU A 9 -5.50 9.06 -0.85
C LEU A 9 -5.88 9.57 -2.26
N TYR A 10 -6.82 10.52 -2.33
CA TYR A 10 -7.18 11.17 -3.58
C TYR A 10 -6.62 12.59 -3.62
N GLY A 11 -6.14 13.00 -4.78
CA GLY A 11 -5.73 14.37 -5.04
C GLY A 11 -6.91 15.33 -5.16
N LYS A 12 -6.62 16.61 -5.19
CA LYS A 12 -7.64 17.68 -5.35
C LYS A 12 -8.41 17.59 -6.67
N ASP A 13 -7.84 16.90 -7.65
CA ASP A 13 -8.45 16.60 -8.95
C ASP A 13 -9.32 15.33 -8.92
N GLY A 14 -9.49 14.71 -7.77
CA GLY A 14 -10.27 13.49 -7.57
C GLY A 14 -9.58 12.22 -8.08
N LYS A 15 -8.30 12.28 -8.45
CA LYS A 15 -7.55 11.09 -8.86
C LYS A 15 -6.90 10.43 -7.66
N TRP A 16 -6.93 9.10 -7.65
CA TRP A 16 -6.24 8.34 -6.61
C TRP A 16 -4.73 8.44 -6.79
N THR A 17 -4.04 8.80 -5.72
CA THR A 17 -2.59 9.00 -5.70
C THR A 17 -1.86 7.88 -4.95
N GLY A 18 -2.54 7.22 -4.01
CA GLY A 18 -1.97 6.15 -3.20
C GLY A 18 -0.89 6.61 -2.23
N TYR A 19 -0.78 7.91 -1.96
CA TYR A 19 0.13 8.47 -0.96
C TYR A 19 -0.59 9.50 -0.08
N ILE A 20 -0.02 9.77 1.09
CA ILE A 20 -0.53 10.80 2.00
C ILE A 20 -0.13 12.17 1.44
N GLY A 21 -1.12 12.98 1.09
CA GLY A 21 -0.91 14.31 0.51
C GLY A 21 -0.35 15.32 1.51
N ASP A 22 0.12 16.46 0.97
CA ASP A 22 0.76 17.52 1.77
C ASP A 22 -0.21 18.11 2.81
N ASP A 23 -1.50 18.14 2.52
CA ASP A 23 -2.54 18.61 3.44
C ASP A 23 -2.68 17.71 4.68
N ASP A 24 -2.33 16.44 4.56
CA ASP A 24 -2.46 15.42 5.62
C ASP A 24 -1.13 15.03 6.28
N ILE A 25 0.01 15.36 5.68
CA ILE A 25 1.31 14.95 6.19
C ILE A 25 1.58 15.44 7.62
N GLY A 26 1.06 16.61 7.98
CA GLY A 26 1.16 17.17 9.32
C GLY A 26 0.45 16.35 10.41
N ARG A 27 -0.42 15.42 10.03
CA ARG A 27 -1.10 14.49 10.95
C ARG A 27 -0.29 13.23 11.23
N VAL A 28 0.77 13.01 10.45
CA VAL A 28 1.68 11.88 10.64
C VAL A 28 2.66 12.20 11.76
N PRO A 29 2.80 11.36 12.81
CA PRO A 29 3.70 11.61 13.93
C PRO A 29 5.16 11.36 13.52
N LEU A 30 5.73 12.27 12.75
CA LEU A 30 7.09 12.16 12.20
C LEU A 30 8.18 12.12 13.29
N ASP A 31 7.89 12.56 14.50
CA ASP A 31 8.83 12.49 15.63
C ASP A 31 9.07 11.04 16.11
N ASN A 32 8.18 10.12 15.74
CA ASN A 32 8.25 8.71 16.14
C ASN A 32 8.65 7.79 14.98
N VAL A 33 9.40 8.28 14.02
CA VAL A 33 9.82 7.49 12.86
C VAL A 33 10.87 6.45 13.24
N ALA A 34 10.59 5.19 12.93
CA ALA A 34 11.55 4.11 13.00
C ALA A 34 12.29 3.96 11.66
N TRP A 35 13.57 4.21 11.65
CA TRP A 35 14.42 4.04 10.47
C TRP A 35 14.85 2.58 10.31
N LEU A 36 14.21 1.88 9.39
CA LEU A 36 14.44 0.45 9.13
C LEU A 36 15.68 0.27 8.23
N LYS A 37 16.85 0.50 8.79
CA LYS A 37 18.14 0.33 8.10
C LYS A 37 18.73 -1.03 8.42
N GLY A 38 19.34 -1.68 7.41
CA GLY A 38 19.99 -2.97 7.60
C GLY A 38 20.89 -3.36 6.43
N PRO A 39 21.74 -4.40 6.59
CA PRO A 39 22.55 -4.94 5.53
C PRO A 39 21.69 -5.61 4.44
N ARG A 40 22.31 -5.99 3.33
CA ARG A 40 21.67 -6.81 2.30
C ARG A 40 21.07 -8.08 2.91
N GLY A 41 19.88 -8.42 2.48
CA GLY A 41 19.12 -9.57 3.02
C GLY A 41 18.32 -9.27 4.28
N SER A 42 18.34 -8.03 4.80
CA SER A 42 17.43 -7.64 5.87
C SER A 42 15.98 -7.75 5.41
N VAL A 43 15.14 -8.19 6.32
CA VAL A 43 13.68 -8.31 6.10
C VAL A 43 12.98 -7.43 7.12
N THR A 44 11.99 -6.69 6.66
CA THR A 44 11.08 -5.94 7.52
C THR A 44 9.66 -6.52 7.36
N VAL A 45 8.93 -6.56 8.45
CA VAL A 45 7.53 -7.00 8.46
C VAL A 45 6.70 -5.92 9.12
N HIS A 46 5.67 -5.46 8.45
CA HIS A 46 4.75 -4.47 9.00
C HIS A 46 3.32 -4.73 8.51
N ASN A 47 2.35 -4.24 9.27
CA ASN A 47 0.96 -4.29 8.86
C ASN A 47 0.73 -3.29 7.72
N CYS A 48 -0.15 -3.62 6.77
CA CYS A 48 -0.51 -2.74 5.65
C CYS A 48 -1.08 -1.37 6.08
N ARG A 49 -1.54 -1.26 7.31
CA ARG A 49 -2.06 -0.01 7.91
C ARG A 49 -0.97 0.86 8.54
N MET A 50 0.25 0.37 8.60
CA MET A 50 1.38 1.17 9.08
C MET A 50 1.72 2.23 8.05
N VAL A 51 1.73 3.49 8.46
CA VAL A 51 2.25 4.57 7.63
C VAL A 51 3.74 4.31 7.40
N HIS A 52 4.13 4.27 6.17
CA HIS A 52 5.51 3.99 5.78
C HIS A 52 5.88 4.75 4.50
N GLY A 53 7.15 4.93 4.32
CA GLY A 53 7.68 5.58 3.13
C GLY A 53 9.16 5.30 2.97
N SER A 54 9.76 5.88 1.97
CA SER A 54 11.20 5.82 1.79
C SER A 54 11.72 7.10 1.17
N GLU A 55 12.90 7.52 1.63
CA GLU A 55 13.63 8.60 1.00
C GLU A 55 13.99 8.28 -0.44
N PRO A 56 14.05 9.28 -1.31
CA PRO A 56 14.57 9.12 -2.66
C PRO A 56 15.96 8.48 -2.68
N ASN A 57 16.19 7.61 -3.63
CA ASN A 57 17.52 7.04 -3.83
C ASN A 57 18.42 8.04 -4.55
N ARG A 58 19.26 8.73 -3.80
CA ARG A 58 20.23 9.72 -4.33
C ARG A 58 21.59 9.12 -4.68
N SER A 59 21.72 7.79 -4.62
CA SER A 59 22.95 7.08 -4.98
C SER A 59 22.92 6.62 -6.42
N SER A 60 24.10 6.31 -6.98
CA SER A 60 24.24 5.68 -8.30
C SER A 60 23.90 4.18 -8.32
N ARG A 61 23.55 3.59 -7.16
CA ARG A 61 23.25 2.17 -7.05
C ARG A 61 21.73 1.96 -7.05
N VAL A 62 21.28 0.92 -7.73
CA VAL A 62 19.89 0.46 -7.61
C VAL A 62 19.59 0.01 -6.19
N ARG A 63 18.39 0.28 -5.72
CA ARG A 63 17.87 -0.16 -4.42
C ARG A 63 16.70 -1.12 -4.65
N PRO A 64 16.95 -2.38 -4.97
CA PRO A 64 15.89 -3.34 -5.18
C PRO A 64 15.15 -3.61 -3.87
N LEU A 65 13.84 -3.71 -3.97
CA LEU A 65 12.95 -4.06 -2.87
C LEU A 65 12.03 -5.19 -3.35
N LEU A 66 12.05 -6.30 -2.62
CA LEU A 66 11.13 -7.41 -2.86
C LEU A 66 9.98 -7.29 -1.86
N LEU A 67 8.78 -7.12 -2.39
CA LEU A 67 7.56 -7.00 -1.60
C LEU A 67 6.74 -8.29 -1.67
N HIS A 68 6.43 -8.84 -0.51
CA HIS A 68 5.50 -9.94 -0.38
C HIS A 68 4.33 -9.48 0.50
N THR A 69 3.12 -9.59 -0.02
CA THR A 69 1.91 -9.25 0.71
C THR A 69 1.18 -10.54 1.09
N TYR A 70 0.83 -10.65 2.35
CA TYR A 70 0.04 -11.76 2.88
C TYR A 70 -1.22 -11.22 3.53
N SER A 71 -2.31 -11.93 3.37
CA SER A 71 -3.58 -11.63 4.03
C SER A 71 -4.10 -12.87 4.77
N ALA A 72 -4.99 -12.64 5.72
CA ALA A 72 -5.73 -13.75 6.31
C ALA A 72 -6.58 -14.45 5.24
N ALA A 73 -6.75 -15.78 5.35
CA ALA A 73 -7.51 -16.56 4.38
C ALA A 73 -9.01 -16.20 4.34
N ASP A 74 -9.50 -15.52 5.37
CA ASP A 74 -10.86 -14.99 5.49
C ASP A 74 -10.99 -13.50 5.13
N ALA A 75 -9.90 -12.86 4.73
CA ALA A 75 -9.92 -11.49 4.23
C ALA A 75 -10.24 -11.49 2.73
N LEU A 76 -11.42 -11.00 2.38
CA LEU A 76 -11.87 -10.89 1.00
C LEU A 76 -11.72 -9.45 0.50
N THR A 77 -11.31 -9.30 -0.75
CA THR A 77 -11.28 -8.00 -1.42
C THR A 77 -12.66 -7.65 -1.95
N LEU A 78 -13.09 -6.41 -1.76
CA LEU A 78 -14.36 -5.92 -2.30
C LEU A 78 -14.30 -5.66 -3.81
N GLU A 79 -13.11 -5.30 -4.29
CA GLU A 79 -12.85 -5.07 -5.71
C GLU A 79 -11.73 -5.98 -6.21
N PRO A 80 -11.77 -6.41 -7.47
CA PRO A 80 -10.67 -7.14 -8.06
C PRO A 80 -9.39 -6.33 -7.99
N SER A 81 -8.42 -6.83 -7.23
CA SER A 81 -7.09 -6.22 -7.19
C SER A 81 -6.33 -6.56 -8.47
N ILE A 82 -5.53 -5.61 -8.96
CA ILE A 82 -4.57 -5.88 -10.04
C ILE A 82 -3.66 -7.07 -9.74
N VAL A 83 -3.29 -7.23 -8.48
CA VAL A 83 -2.48 -8.38 -8.03
C VAL A 83 -3.30 -9.69 -7.95
N ALA A 84 -4.63 -9.62 -8.00
CA ALA A 84 -5.48 -10.81 -7.98
C ALA A 84 -5.31 -11.68 -9.24
N ASN A 85 -4.81 -11.11 -10.32
CA ASN A 85 -4.54 -11.81 -11.57
C ASN A 85 -3.14 -12.42 -11.66
N LEU A 86 -2.31 -12.20 -10.65
CA LEU A 86 -0.99 -12.85 -10.60
C LEU A 86 -1.14 -14.34 -10.29
N PRO A 87 -0.30 -15.21 -10.87
CA PRO A 87 -0.42 -16.67 -10.74
C PRO A 87 -0.46 -17.20 -9.31
N LEU A 88 0.16 -16.50 -8.37
CA LEU A 88 0.22 -16.88 -6.96
C LEU A 88 -0.74 -16.11 -6.05
N SER A 89 -1.52 -15.17 -6.59
CA SER A 89 -2.56 -14.49 -5.80
C SER A 89 -3.62 -15.53 -5.39
N ASN A 90 -4.15 -15.39 -4.19
CA ASN A 90 -5.09 -16.34 -3.58
C ASN A 90 -4.51 -17.74 -3.29
N THR A 91 -3.21 -17.94 -3.38
CA THR A 91 -2.56 -19.19 -2.96
C THR A 91 -2.53 -19.27 -1.44
N ILE A 92 -3.05 -20.36 -0.89
CA ILE A 92 -2.92 -20.63 0.54
C ILE A 92 -1.49 -21.07 0.83
N VAL A 93 -0.72 -20.23 1.52
CA VAL A 93 0.68 -20.52 1.88
C VAL A 93 0.80 -21.25 3.22
N ARG A 94 -0.22 -21.13 4.07
CA ARG A 94 -0.30 -21.84 5.36
C ARG A 94 -1.76 -21.99 5.80
N GLY A 95 -2.10 -23.16 6.34
CA GLY A 95 -3.44 -23.46 6.81
C GLY A 95 -4.35 -23.93 5.68
N GLU A 96 -5.65 -23.80 5.88
CA GLU A 96 -6.70 -24.22 4.96
C GLU A 96 -7.55 -23.03 4.52
N ARG A 97 -8.29 -23.21 3.44
CA ARG A 97 -9.24 -22.20 2.98
C ARG A 97 -10.30 -21.94 4.06
N ALA A 98 -10.51 -20.70 4.41
CA ALA A 98 -11.56 -20.31 5.33
C ALA A 98 -12.95 -20.65 4.77
N LYS A 99 -13.81 -21.19 5.62
CA LYS A 99 -15.23 -21.44 5.31
C LYS A 99 -16.13 -20.27 5.72
N TRP A 100 -15.63 -19.41 6.61
CA TRP A 100 -16.33 -18.25 7.15
C TRP A 100 -15.43 -17.02 7.00
N ALA A 101 -16.01 -15.90 6.64
CA ALA A 101 -15.34 -14.62 6.59
C ALA A 101 -15.90 -13.69 7.66
N ARG A 102 -15.05 -12.80 8.17
CA ARG A 102 -15.44 -11.72 9.07
C ARG A 102 -15.36 -10.40 8.32
N PHE A 103 -16.44 -9.64 8.36
CA PHE A 103 -16.50 -8.32 7.75
C PHE A 103 -16.47 -7.25 8.84
N ASP A 104 -15.75 -6.16 8.57
CA ASP A 104 -15.85 -4.96 9.42
C ASP A 104 -17.25 -4.35 9.17
N PRO A 105 -18.07 -4.16 10.20
CA PRO A 105 -19.42 -3.58 10.05
C PRO A 105 -19.40 -2.09 9.75
N ARG A 106 -18.24 -1.44 9.82
CA ARG A 106 -18.11 0.00 9.56
C ARG A 106 -17.98 0.28 8.07
N PRO A 107 -18.55 1.39 7.59
CA PRO A 107 -18.29 1.85 6.24
C PRO A 107 -16.79 2.07 6.01
N CYS A 108 -16.31 1.76 4.82
CA CYS A 108 -14.95 2.08 4.39
C CYS A 108 -14.99 2.72 3.00
N LEU A 109 -14.01 3.57 2.74
CA LEU A 109 -13.85 4.16 1.41
C LEU A 109 -13.46 3.04 0.43
N MET A 110 -14.22 2.95 -0.65
CA MET A 110 -13.92 1.97 -1.71
C MET A 110 -12.65 2.36 -2.45
N PRO A 111 -11.80 1.39 -2.81
CA PRO A 111 -10.69 1.66 -3.72
C PRO A 111 -11.23 2.04 -5.10
N PRO A 112 -10.43 2.72 -5.92
CA PRO A 112 -10.82 3.01 -7.30
C PRO A 112 -11.04 1.72 -8.09
N ALA A 113 -11.91 1.79 -9.09
CA ALA A 113 -12.14 0.67 -10.00
C ALA A 113 -10.90 0.44 -10.88
N TRP A 114 -10.17 -0.62 -10.60
CA TRP A 114 -8.94 -0.99 -11.32
C TRP A 114 -9.17 -1.58 -12.69
N SER A 115 -10.43 -1.75 -13.12
CA SER A 115 -10.79 -2.36 -14.40
C SER A 115 -10.25 -1.63 -15.63
N LYS A 116 -9.86 -0.37 -15.51
CA LYS A 116 -9.30 0.44 -16.60
C LYS A 116 -7.79 0.34 -16.74
N GLY A 117 -7.16 -0.55 -16.01
CA GLY A 117 -5.73 -0.75 -16.01
C GLY A 117 -5.00 0.16 -15.01
N TYR A 118 -4.20 -0.46 -14.19
CA TYR A 118 -3.21 0.14 -13.32
C TYR A 118 -1.90 -0.59 -13.61
N VAL A 119 -0.91 0.14 -13.99
CA VAL A 119 0.36 -0.47 -14.41
C VAL A 119 1.38 -0.41 -13.27
N SER A 120 1.45 0.73 -12.58
CA SER A 120 2.40 0.93 -11.48
C SER A 120 1.94 2.05 -10.56
N ILE A 121 2.27 1.95 -9.27
CA ILE A 121 2.08 3.04 -8.31
C ILE A 121 2.86 4.30 -8.72
N PHE A 122 3.96 4.14 -9.42
CA PHE A 122 4.78 5.26 -9.92
C PHE A 122 4.10 6.05 -11.05
N ASP A 123 3.09 5.48 -11.70
CA ASP A 123 2.34 6.17 -12.75
C ASP A 123 1.34 7.19 -12.18
N VAL A 124 0.96 7.02 -10.91
CA VAL A 124 -0.01 7.89 -10.22
C VAL A 124 0.63 8.81 -9.19
N GLN A 125 1.83 8.50 -8.76
CA GLN A 125 2.59 9.37 -7.86
C GLN A 125 3.28 10.48 -8.66
N PRO A 126 3.20 11.75 -8.20
CA PRO A 126 3.90 12.84 -8.86
C PRO A 126 5.41 12.57 -8.87
N GLY A 127 6.00 12.62 -10.04
CA GLY A 127 7.45 12.54 -10.20
C GLY A 127 8.17 13.76 -9.58
N GLU A 128 9.48 13.65 -9.34
CA GLU A 128 10.29 14.76 -8.80
C GLU A 128 10.23 16.03 -9.67
N LYS A 129 9.82 15.93 -10.92
CA LYS A 129 9.73 17.06 -11.88
C LYS A 129 8.52 17.97 -11.64
N GLU A 130 7.52 17.54 -10.92
CA GLU A 130 6.33 18.36 -10.63
C GLU A 130 6.39 19.06 -9.26
N LYS A 131 7.47 18.86 -8.52
CA LYS A 131 7.70 19.49 -7.20
C LYS A 131 8.65 20.69 -7.24
N ALA A 132 9.02 21.17 -8.43
CA ALA A 132 9.88 22.35 -8.61
C ALA A 132 9.06 23.62 -8.90
#